data_5adf083de85ac32c8950726fd40b042a
#
_entry.id   5adf083de85ac32c8950726fd40b042a
#
_cell.length_a   1.000
_cell.length_b   1.000
_cell.length_c   1.000
_cell.angle_alpha   90.00
_cell.angle_beta   90.00
_cell.angle_gamma   90.00
#
_symmetry.space_group_name_H-M   'P 1'
#
loop_
_entity.id
_entity.type
_entity.pdbx_description
1 polymer ?
#
loop_
_entity_poly.entity_id
_entity_poly.type
_entity_poly.pdbx_seq_one_letter_code
_entity_poly.pdbx_strand_id
1 'polypeptide(L)'
;MEKKDIKKVVLAYSGGLDTSIIIPWLKENYNNCEVIAVSANVGQADELEGLEEKAIKTGASKIYIEDLTDEFVDDYVIPTMKAGAKYEEYLLGTSFARPVIAKRMVEIAKKEGADAICHGCTGKGNDQVRFELTIKAFAPDMPIIAPWREWSIKSREEEIEYAEAHNVPLKINRETNYSKDKNLWHLSHEGLDLEDTGNEPLYEKEGFLELGVSPLQAPDKPTYVTLEFEQGKPVALDGKKMSAKEIILALNKVGGENGIGLLDIVENRLVGMKCRGVYETPGGEILYAAHSYLETLCLDKYTMHKKQELSVCFAELVYNGQWFTPLREALSAFVDKTQENVTGKLRLKLYKGNIIKAGAWSDYSLYSEEIATFGEDHVYNQGDATGFINLFGLPIKVQAQVNEKNGK
;
A
#
# COMPACT_ATOMS: atom_id res chain seq x y z
N MET A 1 0.40 -29.78 17.18
CA MET A 1 -0.70 -29.68 18.17
C MET A 1 -1.94 -30.27 17.52
N GLU A 2 -2.63 -31.19 18.16
CA GLU A 2 -3.89 -31.72 17.60
C GLU A 2 -5.03 -30.70 17.80
N LYS A 3 -6.05 -30.70 16.92
CA LYS A 3 -7.21 -29.77 17.02
C LYS A 3 -7.86 -29.74 18.40
N LYS A 4 -7.89 -30.86 19.10
CA LYS A 4 -8.44 -30.99 20.47
C LYS A 4 -7.63 -30.31 21.57
N ASP A 5 -6.36 -29.97 21.30
CA ASP A 5 -5.47 -29.33 22.29
C ASP A 5 -5.58 -27.80 22.25
N ILE A 6 -6.19 -27.25 21.18
CA ILE A 6 -6.38 -25.80 21.01
C ILE A 6 -7.60 -25.36 21.82
N LYS A 7 -7.38 -24.51 22.81
CA LYS A 7 -8.42 -24.00 23.73
C LYS A 7 -8.74 -22.53 23.49
N LYS A 8 -7.80 -21.77 22.96
CA LYS A 8 -7.93 -20.32 22.75
C LYS A 8 -7.33 -19.92 21.42
N VAL A 9 -8.11 -19.20 20.59
CA VAL A 9 -7.74 -18.76 19.26
C VAL A 9 -7.91 -17.24 19.13
N VAL A 10 -6.91 -16.55 18.60
CA VAL A 10 -7.02 -15.15 18.18
C VAL A 10 -7.40 -15.12 16.71
N LEU A 11 -8.51 -14.47 16.39
CA LEU A 11 -9.07 -14.39 15.03
C LEU A 11 -8.94 -12.99 14.47
N ALA A 12 -8.36 -12.86 13.25
CA ALA A 12 -8.49 -11.63 12.43
C ALA A 12 -9.96 -11.44 12.05
N TYR A 13 -10.59 -10.39 12.56
CA TYR A 13 -12.02 -10.18 12.45
C TYR A 13 -12.35 -8.83 11.80
N SER A 14 -12.92 -8.86 10.61
CA SER A 14 -13.39 -7.67 9.89
C SER A 14 -14.89 -7.40 10.09
N GLY A 15 -15.63 -8.35 10.65
CA GLY A 15 -17.09 -8.28 10.74
C GLY A 15 -17.83 -8.59 9.44
N GLY A 16 -17.13 -8.89 8.35
CA GLY A 16 -17.72 -9.40 7.11
C GLY A 16 -18.30 -10.81 7.26
N LEU A 17 -18.96 -11.32 6.22
CA LEU A 17 -19.54 -12.67 6.20
C LEU A 17 -18.50 -13.73 6.53
N ASP A 18 -17.41 -13.77 5.75
CA ASP A 18 -16.35 -14.78 5.86
C ASP A 18 -15.76 -14.86 7.27
N THR A 19 -15.41 -13.72 7.88
CA THR A 19 -14.80 -13.72 9.21
C THR A 19 -15.81 -13.99 10.33
N SER A 20 -17.09 -13.66 10.11
CA SER A 20 -18.14 -13.91 11.12
C SER A 20 -18.48 -15.40 11.22
N ILE A 21 -18.57 -16.12 10.11
CA ILE A 21 -18.85 -17.57 10.11
C ILE A 21 -17.70 -18.40 10.68
N ILE A 22 -16.48 -17.85 10.69
CA ILE A 22 -15.31 -18.52 11.29
C ILE A 22 -15.46 -18.70 12.79
N ILE A 23 -16.15 -17.81 13.50
CA ILE A 23 -16.32 -17.93 14.96
C ILE A 23 -17.06 -19.22 15.35
N PRO A 24 -18.28 -19.50 14.87
CA PRO A 24 -18.95 -20.76 15.15
C PRO A 24 -18.19 -21.96 14.60
N TRP A 25 -17.60 -21.86 13.41
CA TRP A 25 -16.81 -22.94 12.82
C TRP A 25 -15.60 -23.34 13.69
N LEU A 26 -14.88 -22.39 14.28
CA LEU A 26 -13.78 -22.65 15.20
C LEU A 26 -14.28 -23.43 16.42
N LYS A 27 -15.41 -23.01 17.00
CA LYS A 27 -15.99 -23.71 18.16
C LYS A 27 -16.38 -25.15 17.85
N GLU A 28 -16.96 -25.40 16.69
CA GLU A 28 -17.36 -26.76 16.26
C GLU A 28 -16.14 -27.67 16.01
N ASN A 29 -15.09 -27.13 15.39
CA ASN A 29 -13.96 -27.92 14.92
C ASN A 29 -12.78 -28.00 15.92
N TYR A 30 -12.73 -27.10 16.93
CA TYR A 30 -11.63 -26.97 17.89
C TYR A 30 -12.13 -27.04 19.34
N ASN A 31 -12.92 -28.06 19.65
CA ASN A 31 -13.34 -28.44 21.02
C ASN A 31 -13.96 -27.25 21.80
N ASN A 32 -14.84 -26.49 21.17
CA ASN A 32 -15.50 -25.31 21.74
C ASN A 32 -14.50 -24.27 22.29
N CYS A 33 -13.42 -24.01 21.54
CA CYS A 33 -12.35 -23.10 21.93
C CYS A 33 -12.88 -21.68 22.23
N GLU A 34 -12.16 -20.96 23.08
CA GLU A 34 -12.34 -19.53 23.28
C GLU A 34 -11.85 -18.77 22.04
N VAL A 35 -12.70 -17.91 21.47
CA VAL A 35 -12.37 -17.09 20.30
C VAL A 35 -12.24 -15.64 20.73
N ILE A 36 -11.04 -15.08 20.55
CA ILE A 36 -10.74 -13.66 20.76
C ILE A 36 -10.67 -13.00 19.40
N ALA A 37 -11.65 -12.18 19.07
CA ALA A 37 -11.66 -11.41 17.84
C ALA A 37 -10.69 -10.21 17.93
N VAL A 38 -9.99 -9.92 16.85
CA VAL A 38 -9.11 -8.74 16.74
C VAL A 38 -9.44 -8.01 15.44
N SER A 39 -9.84 -6.77 15.58
CA SER A 39 -10.01 -5.82 14.48
C SER A 39 -9.04 -4.66 14.66
N ALA A 40 -8.51 -4.14 13.56
CA ALA A 40 -7.58 -3.03 13.58
C ALA A 40 -8.11 -1.90 12.69
N ASN A 41 -8.13 -0.69 13.23
CA ASN A 41 -8.37 0.52 12.48
C ASN A 41 -7.07 0.93 11.77
N VAL A 42 -7.08 0.87 10.46
CA VAL A 42 -6.03 1.41 9.57
C VAL A 42 -6.61 2.48 8.63
N GLY A 43 -7.78 3.07 9.01
CA GLY A 43 -8.45 4.15 8.30
C GLY A 43 -9.84 3.81 7.75
N GLN A 44 -10.42 2.64 8.11
CA GLN A 44 -11.78 2.22 7.78
C GLN A 44 -12.72 2.36 9.00
N ALA A 45 -12.68 3.51 9.67
CA ALA A 45 -13.39 3.71 10.94
C ALA A 45 -14.92 3.51 10.84
N ASP A 46 -15.51 3.80 9.68
CA ASP A 46 -16.91 3.58 9.36
C ASP A 46 -17.34 2.09 9.38
N GLU A 47 -16.41 1.16 9.15
CA GLU A 47 -16.65 -0.28 9.21
C GLU A 47 -16.60 -0.86 10.62
N LEU A 48 -16.11 -0.09 11.59
CA LEU A 48 -15.91 -0.54 12.98
C LEU A 48 -17.12 -0.31 13.88
N GLU A 49 -18.12 0.46 13.42
CA GLU A 49 -19.32 0.77 14.20
C GLU A 49 -20.17 -0.49 14.43
N GLY A 50 -20.49 -0.78 15.69
CA GLY A 50 -21.28 -1.95 16.09
C GLY A 50 -20.54 -3.29 16.00
N LEU A 51 -19.24 -3.28 15.69
CA LEU A 51 -18.44 -4.48 15.48
C LEU A 51 -18.29 -5.31 16.77
N GLU A 52 -18.17 -4.65 17.93
CA GLU A 52 -18.06 -5.31 19.23
C GLU A 52 -19.32 -6.13 19.54
N GLU A 53 -20.50 -5.51 19.43
CA GLU A 53 -21.76 -6.18 19.69
C GLU A 53 -21.95 -7.37 18.74
N LYS A 54 -21.58 -7.20 17.47
CA LYS A 54 -21.67 -8.26 16.47
C LYS A 54 -20.76 -9.43 16.78
N ALA A 55 -19.49 -9.20 17.12
CA ALA A 55 -18.52 -10.25 17.48
C ALA A 55 -19.00 -11.08 18.66
N ILE A 56 -19.45 -10.42 19.73
CA ILE A 56 -19.94 -11.09 20.94
C ILE A 56 -21.23 -11.88 20.64
N LYS A 57 -22.18 -11.33 19.91
CA LYS A 57 -23.40 -12.04 19.50
C LYS A 57 -23.12 -13.26 18.62
N THR A 58 -22.06 -13.18 17.80
CA THR A 58 -21.62 -14.31 16.95
C THR A 58 -20.95 -15.41 17.77
N GLY A 59 -20.54 -15.12 19.01
CA GLY A 59 -19.95 -16.09 19.95
C GLY A 59 -18.48 -15.88 20.27
N ALA A 60 -17.89 -14.75 19.90
CA ALA A 60 -16.56 -14.38 20.39
C ALA A 60 -16.63 -14.14 21.92
N SER A 61 -15.60 -14.59 22.63
CA SER A 61 -15.50 -14.39 24.09
C SER A 61 -15.04 -12.97 24.41
N LYS A 62 -14.29 -12.35 23.49
CA LYS A 62 -13.71 -11.02 23.63
C LYS A 62 -13.39 -10.45 22.25
N ILE A 63 -13.35 -9.13 22.14
CA ILE A 63 -12.84 -8.44 20.97
C ILE A 63 -11.85 -7.35 21.38
N TYR A 64 -10.81 -7.18 20.58
CA TYR A 64 -9.92 -6.04 20.56
C TYR A 64 -10.20 -5.23 19.30
N ILE A 65 -10.40 -3.92 19.45
CA ILE A 65 -10.46 -2.96 18.34
C ILE A 65 -9.31 -1.98 18.57
N GLU A 66 -8.24 -2.14 17.77
CA GLU A 66 -6.98 -1.42 17.95
C GLU A 66 -6.86 -0.30 16.93
N ASP A 67 -6.58 0.94 17.37
CA ASP A 67 -6.26 2.04 16.46
C ASP A 67 -4.78 1.98 16.09
N LEU A 68 -4.50 1.59 14.86
CA LEU A 68 -3.16 1.47 14.29
C LEU A 68 -2.87 2.55 13.25
N THR A 69 -3.71 3.58 13.12
CA THR A 69 -3.61 4.57 12.04
C THR A 69 -2.28 5.32 12.03
N ASP A 70 -1.74 5.69 13.19
CA ASP A 70 -0.45 6.40 13.28
C ASP A 70 0.72 5.44 12.97
N GLU A 71 0.75 4.23 13.57
CA GLU A 71 1.75 3.20 13.27
C GLU A 71 1.72 2.82 11.78
N PHE A 72 0.52 2.65 11.21
CA PHE A 72 0.33 2.35 9.80
C PHE A 72 0.95 3.40 8.88
N VAL A 73 0.73 4.69 9.18
CA VAL A 73 1.28 5.78 8.38
C VAL A 73 2.79 5.91 8.58
N ASP A 74 3.24 6.05 9.82
CA ASP A 74 4.63 6.43 10.10
C ASP A 74 5.61 5.28 9.85
N ASP A 75 5.23 4.04 10.15
CA ASP A 75 6.13 2.88 10.09
C ASP A 75 6.01 2.06 8.79
N TYR A 76 4.91 2.25 8.00
CA TYR A 76 4.70 1.47 6.78
C TYR A 76 4.49 2.34 5.54
N VAL A 77 3.56 3.29 5.58
CA VAL A 77 3.26 4.13 4.42
C VAL A 77 4.44 5.03 4.08
N ILE A 78 4.96 5.79 5.05
CA ILE A 78 6.03 6.75 4.81
C ILE A 78 7.33 6.07 4.36
N PRO A 79 7.84 4.99 4.97
CA PRO A 79 9.01 4.29 4.46
C PRO A 79 8.84 3.77 3.02
N THR A 80 7.66 3.25 2.68
CA THR A 80 7.35 2.75 1.34
C THR A 80 7.29 3.88 0.31
N MET A 81 6.69 5.01 0.67
CA MET A 81 6.64 6.22 -0.16
C MET A 81 8.04 6.82 -0.35
N LYS A 82 8.86 6.94 0.71
CA LYS A 82 10.26 7.38 0.63
C LYS A 82 11.08 6.49 -0.30
N ALA A 83 10.84 5.19 -0.29
CA ALA A 83 11.47 4.25 -1.23
C ALA A 83 11.05 4.48 -2.68
N GLY A 84 9.93 5.17 -2.92
CA GLY A 84 9.32 5.28 -4.25
C GLY A 84 8.78 3.93 -4.74
N ALA A 85 8.47 3.02 -3.82
CA ALA A 85 8.14 1.63 -4.12
C ALA A 85 6.71 1.51 -4.66
N LYS A 86 6.58 1.02 -5.89
CA LYS A 86 5.33 0.65 -6.56
C LYS A 86 5.47 -0.76 -7.09
N TYR A 87 4.47 -1.60 -6.87
CA TYR A 87 4.43 -2.92 -7.48
C TYR A 87 3.50 -2.88 -8.69
N GLU A 88 4.06 -2.90 -9.89
CA GLU A 88 3.30 -2.82 -11.16
C GLU A 88 2.28 -1.65 -11.16
N GLU A 89 2.70 -0.46 -10.72
CA GLU A 89 1.91 0.77 -10.46
C GLU A 89 1.05 0.74 -9.19
N TYR A 90 0.82 -0.40 -8.56
CA TYR A 90 0.09 -0.50 -7.30
C TYR A 90 0.85 0.10 -6.12
N LEU A 91 0.23 1.01 -5.38
CA LEU A 91 0.82 1.73 -4.23
C LEU A 91 0.79 0.94 -2.91
N LEU A 92 0.60 -0.38 -2.97
CA LEU A 92 0.84 -1.34 -1.88
C LEU A 92 -0.06 -1.20 -0.63
N GLY A 93 -1.17 -0.48 -0.70
CA GLY A 93 -1.99 -0.15 0.47
C GLY A 93 -2.45 -1.36 1.29
N THR A 94 -2.95 -2.42 0.66
CA THR A 94 -3.30 -3.67 1.34
C THR A 94 -2.04 -4.44 1.78
N SER A 95 -0.96 -4.37 0.97
CA SER A 95 0.23 -5.19 1.17
C SER A 95 0.97 -4.85 2.47
N PHE A 96 1.03 -3.58 2.86
CA PHE A 96 1.63 -3.20 4.13
C PHE A 96 0.61 -3.05 5.28
N ALA A 97 -0.70 -3.03 5.01
CA ALA A 97 -1.72 -3.07 6.06
C ALA A 97 -1.76 -4.43 6.78
N ARG A 98 -1.58 -5.54 6.05
CA ARG A 98 -1.64 -6.88 6.66
C ARG A 98 -0.50 -7.15 7.65
N PRO A 99 0.76 -6.79 7.40
CA PRO A 99 1.84 -6.90 8.38
C PRO A 99 1.59 -6.13 9.69
N VAL A 100 1.08 -4.90 9.65
CA VAL A 100 0.81 -4.15 10.89
C VAL A 100 -0.30 -4.81 11.71
N ILE A 101 -1.36 -5.28 11.06
CA ILE A 101 -2.46 -5.99 11.72
C ILE A 101 -1.97 -7.31 12.31
N ALA A 102 -1.25 -8.12 11.54
CA ALA A 102 -0.76 -9.43 11.97
C ALA A 102 0.23 -9.33 13.14
N LYS A 103 1.10 -8.31 13.15
CA LYS A 103 2.00 -8.03 14.29
C LYS A 103 1.19 -7.78 15.56
N ARG A 104 0.16 -6.92 15.50
CA ARG A 104 -0.71 -6.64 16.65
C ARG A 104 -1.47 -7.89 17.10
N MET A 105 -1.92 -8.74 16.19
CA MET A 105 -2.55 -10.02 16.52
C MET A 105 -1.61 -10.95 17.29
N VAL A 106 -0.33 -11.03 16.91
CA VAL A 106 0.67 -11.82 17.64
C VAL A 106 0.90 -11.26 19.06
N GLU A 107 0.97 -9.94 19.20
CA GLU A 107 1.10 -9.29 20.52
C GLU A 107 -0.08 -9.64 21.42
N ILE A 108 -1.32 -9.57 20.89
CA ILE A 108 -2.54 -9.95 21.62
C ILE A 108 -2.55 -11.44 21.92
N ALA A 109 -2.17 -12.30 20.97
CA ALA A 109 -2.12 -13.75 21.18
C ALA A 109 -1.17 -14.12 22.32
N LYS A 110 0.01 -13.51 22.38
CA LYS A 110 0.96 -13.68 23.47
C LYS A 110 0.41 -13.17 24.80
N LYS A 111 -0.23 -12.00 24.81
CA LYS A 111 -0.85 -11.40 26.00
C LYS A 111 -1.97 -12.26 26.58
N GLU A 112 -2.79 -12.85 25.73
CA GLU A 112 -3.94 -13.67 26.10
C GLU A 112 -3.57 -15.14 26.33
N GLY A 113 -2.33 -15.54 26.03
CA GLY A 113 -1.90 -16.93 26.11
C GLY A 113 -2.67 -17.84 25.14
N ALA A 114 -2.89 -17.33 23.91
CA ALA A 114 -3.60 -18.08 22.89
C ALA A 114 -2.75 -19.23 22.32
N ASP A 115 -3.42 -20.32 21.97
CA ASP A 115 -2.80 -21.52 21.42
C ASP A 115 -2.62 -21.46 19.91
N ALA A 116 -3.39 -20.61 19.22
CA ALA A 116 -3.35 -20.45 17.78
C ALA A 116 -3.83 -19.05 17.32
N ILE A 117 -3.46 -18.69 16.09
CA ILE A 117 -3.96 -17.51 15.38
C ILE A 117 -4.74 -17.98 14.16
N CYS A 118 -5.90 -17.36 13.90
CA CYS A 118 -6.76 -17.66 12.76
C CYS A 118 -6.94 -16.43 11.86
N HIS A 119 -6.96 -16.64 10.55
CA HIS A 119 -7.33 -15.63 9.57
C HIS A 119 -8.34 -16.16 8.55
N GLY A 120 -9.20 -15.27 8.02
CA GLY A 120 -10.23 -15.58 7.03
C GLY A 120 -9.80 -15.35 5.57
N CYS A 121 -8.51 -15.30 5.28
CA CYS A 121 -8.03 -15.06 3.92
C CYS A 121 -8.27 -16.27 3.02
N THR A 122 -8.75 -16.01 1.80
CA THR A 122 -8.97 -17.07 0.79
C THR A 122 -7.64 -17.64 0.28
N GLY A 123 -7.66 -18.90 -0.17
CA GLY A 123 -6.49 -19.57 -0.74
C GLY A 123 -5.98 -18.96 -2.07
N LYS A 124 -6.78 -18.12 -2.73
CA LYS A 124 -6.44 -17.42 -3.98
C LYS A 124 -5.86 -16.01 -3.75
N GLY A 125 -5.91 -15.49 -2.51
CA GLY A 125 -5.44 -14.14 -2.17
C GLY A 125 -4.00 -14.12 -1.65
N ASN A 126 -3.31 -12.99 -1.85
CA ASN A 126 -1.97 -12.77 -1.30
C ASN A 126 -1.99 -12.57 0.23
N ASP A 127 -3.11 -12.14 0.78
CA ASP A 127 -3.22 -11.72 2.18
C ASP A 127 -2.90 -12.85 3.16
N GLN A 128 -3.23 -14.09 2.83
CA GLN A 128 -2.83 -15.25 3.62
C GLN A 128 -1.31 -15.31 3.83
N VAL A 129 -0.53 -15.02 2.78
CA VAL A 129 0.94 -15.02 2.85
C VAL A 129 1.41 -13.88 3.75
N ARG A 130 0.85 -12.70 3.59
CA ARG A 130 1.20 -11.49 4.38
C ARG A 130 0.95 -11.67 5.86
N PHE A 131 -0.21 -12.23 6.25
CA PHE A 131 -0.50 -12.59 7.63
C PHE A 131 0.46 -13.65 8.16
N GLU A 132 0.61 -14.75 7.46
CA GLU A 132 1.37 -15.89 7.96
C GLU A 132 2.87 -15.62 8.05
N LEU A 133 3.47 -14.92 7.09
CA LEU A 133 4.88 -14.54 7.18
C LEU A 133 5.15 -13.61 8.36
N THR A 134 4.24 -12.69 8.66
CA THR A 134 4.35 -11.84 9.85
C THR A 134 4.20 -12.64 11.13
N ILE A 135 3.22 -13.55 11.20
CA ILE A 135 3.06 -14.43 12.38
C ILE A 135 4.32 -15.26 12.59
N LYS A 136 4.89 -15.85 11.53
CA LYS A 136 6.14 -16.62 11.60
C LYS A 136 7.34 -15.79 12.05
N ALA A 137 7.40 -14.52 11.67
CA ALA A 137 8.49 -13.62 12.09
C ALA A 137 8.48 -13.35 13.61
N PHE A 138 7.29 -13.26 14.22
CA PHE A 138 7.16 -12.89 15.65
C PHE A 138 6.78 -14.04 16.56
N ALA A 139 6.20 -15.12 16.02
CA ALA A 139 5.77 -16.30 16.77
C ALA A 139 5.95 -17.57 15.90
N PRO A 140 7.21 -18.02 15.67
CA PRO A 140 7.51 -19.08 14.68
C PRO A 140 6.82 -20.41 14.97
N ASP A 141 6.57 -20.71 16.23
CA ASP A 141 5.93 -21.96 16.67
C ASP A 141 4.40 -21.86 16.86
N MET A 142 3.82 -20.68 16.62
CA MET A 142 2.39 -20.44 16.78
C MET A 142 1.61 -21.15 15.66
N PRO A 143 0.69 -22.08 15.98
CA PRO A 143 -0.20 -22.69 15.01
C PRO A 143 -1.07 -21.64 14.29
N ILE A 144 -1.21 -21.80 12.99
CA ILE A 144 -2.05 -20.93 12.16
C ILE A 144 -3.23 -21.73 11.64
N ILE A 145 -4.43 -21.21 11.82
CA ILE A 145 -5.67 -21.80 11.33
C ILE A 145 -6.15 -20.96 10.17
N ALA A 146 -6.36 -21.60 9.01
CA ALA A 146 -6.83 -20.96 7.79
C ALA A 146 -8.04 -21.74 7.25
N PRO A 147 -9.27 -21.42 7.68
CA PRO A 147 -10.48 -22.17 7.39
C PRO A 147 -10.70 -22.41 5.90
N TRP A 148 -10.44 -21.44 5.03
CA TRP A 148 -10.54 -21.58 3.58
C TRP A 148 -9.70 -22.72 2.97
N ARG A 149 -8.73 -23.23 3.69
CA ARG A 149 -7.93 -24.39 3.29
C ARG A 149 -8.41 -25.71 3.93
N GLU A 150 -9.35 -25.62 4.88
CA GLU A 150 -9.77 -26.77 5.70
C GLU A 150 -11.25 -27.11 5.55
N TRP A 151 -12.12 -26.11 5.40
CA TRP A 151 -13.58 -26.31 5.38
C TRP A 151 -14.13 -26.74 4.02
N SER A 152 -15.37 -27.21 4.02
CA SER A 152 -16.07 -27.66 2.80
C SER A 152 -16.84 -26.55 2.09
N ILE A 153 -17.00 -25.38 2.70
CA ILE A 153 -17.71 -24.21 2.15
C ILE A 153 -16.95 -23.70 0.92
N LYS A 154 -17.62 -23.58 -0.23
CA LYS A 154 -16.98 -23.24 -1.50
C LYS A 154 -17.59 -22.04 -2.21
N SER A 155 -18.78 -21.61 -1.78
CA SER A 155 -19.49 -20.50 -2.41
C SER A 155 -20.05 -19.54 -1.36
N ARG A 156 -20.35 -18.32 -1.82
CA ARG A 156 -20.98 -17.29 -0.98
C ARG A 156 -22.39 -17.73 -0.52
N GLU A 157 -23.09 -18.49 -1.31
CA GLU A 157 -24.41 -19.07 -0.97
C GLU A 157 -24.27 -20.01 0.21
N GLU A 158 -23.28 -20.93 0.17
CA GLU A 158 -23.00 -21.85 1.28
C GLU A 158 -22.58 -21.11 2.56
N GLU A 159 -21.82 -20.01 2.43
CA GLU A 159 -21.49 -19.16 3.58
C GLU A 159 -22.73 -18.53 4.22
N ILE A 160 -23.66 -18.04 3.39
CA ILE A 160 -24.92 -17.44 3.85
C ILE A 160 -25.79 -18.50 4.55
N GLU A 161 -25.93 -19.69 3.95
CA GLU A 161 -26.66 -20.83 4.56
C GLU A 161 -26.05 -21.21 5.92
N TYR A 162 -24.72 -21.29 5.99
CA TYR A 162 -24.03 -21.57 7.24
C TYR A 162 -24.25 -20.47 8.28
N ALA A 163 -24.18 -19.21 7.87
CA ALA A 163 -24.43 -18.07 8.76
C ALA A 163 -25.87 -18.07 9.31
N GLU A 164 -26.87 -18.36 8.47
CA GLU A 164 -28.28 -18.48 8.86
C GLU A 164 -28.49 -19.63 9.85
N ALA A 165 -27.91 -20.81 9.57
CA ALA A 165 -28.00 -21.97 10.46
C ALA A 165 -27.40 -21.73 11.86
N HIS A 166 -26.41 -20.84 11.97
CA HIS A 166 -25.73 -20.51 13.23
C HIS A 166 -26.20 -19.17 13.84
N ASN A 167 -27.26 -18.57 13.31
CA ASN A 167 -27.83 -17.29 13.77
C ASN A 167 -26.77 -16.16 13.83
N VAL A 168 -25.84 -16.13 12.88
CA VAL A 168 -24.84 -15.07 12.76
C VAL A 168 -25.54 -13.76 12.38
N PRO A 169 -25.38 -12.66 13.14
CA PRO A 169 -26.11 -11.40 12.91
C PRO A 169 -25.52 -10.66 11.69
N LEU A 170 -25.94 -11.03 10.50
CA LEU A 170 -25.51 -10.41 9.25
C LEU A 170 -26.65 -9.61 8.64
N LYS A 171 -26.35 -8.40 8.16
CA LYS A 171 -27.17 -7.74 7.16
C LYS A 171 -26.88 -8.43 5.83
N ILE A 172 -27.59 -9.52 5.55
CA ILE A 172 -27.39 -10.29 4.33
C ILE A 172 -27.92 -9.45 3.17
N ASN A 173 -27.01 -8.82 2.45
CA ASN A 173 -27.33 -8.29 1.13
C ASN A 173 -27.00 -9.37 0.11
N ARG A 174 -28.04 -9.94 -0.54
CA ARG A 174 -27.87 -10.93 -1.63
C ARG A 174 -27.44 -10.28 -2.94
N GLU A 175 -27.32 -8.96 -2.98
CA GLU A 175 -26.77 -8.27 -4.14
C GLU A 175 -25.27 -8.58 -4.26
N THR A 176 -24.84 -8.90 -5.45
CA THR A 176 -23.44 -9.08 -5.79
C THR A 176 -22.75 -7.73 -5.77
N ASN A 177 -21.90 -7.49 -4.79
CA ASN A 177 -21.10 -6.28 -4.68
C ASN A 177 -19.64 -6.58 -5.06
N TYR A 178 -18.92 -5.55 -5.54
CA TYR A 178 -17.47 -5.62 -5.68
C TYR A 178 -16.82 -6.02 -4.35
N SER A 179 -15.76 -6.81 -4.43
CA SER A 179 -14.87 -7.00 -3.29
C SER A 179 -14.09 -5.70 -3.08
N LYS A 180 -14.18 -5.13 -1.89
CA LYS A 180 -13.54 -3.86 -1.54
C LYS A 180 -12.61 -4.06 -0.35
N ASP A 181 -11.45 -3.39 -0.39
CA ASP A 181 -10.54 -3.28 0.75
C ASP A 181 -10.16 -1.81 0.93
N LYS A 182 -10.52 -1.25 2.09
CA LYS A 182 -10.39 0.15 2.42
C LYS A 182 -9.44 0.35 3.57
N ASN A 183 -8.55 1.31 3.42
CA ASN A 183 -7.75 1.85 4.50
C ASN A 183 -7.45 3.33 4.25
N LEU A 184 -6.68 3.97 5.13
CA LEU A 184 -6.33 5.39 5.03
C LEU A 184 -5.60 5.75 3.72
N TRP A 185 -4.90 4.77 3.11
CA TRP A 185 -4.08 4.97 1.92
C TRP A 185 -4.83 4.79 0.61
N HIS A 186 -5.76 3.84 0.57
CA HIS A 186 -6.47 3.48 -0.66
C HIS A 186 -7.84 2.81 -0.40
N LEU A 187 -8.58 2.67 -1.49
CA LEU A 187 -9.70 1.76 -1.63
C LEU A 187 -9.52 0.93 -2.90
N SER A 188 -9.67 -0.40 -2.81
CA SER A 188 -9.67 -1.29 -3.97
C SER A 188 -11.06 -1.78 -4.33
N HIS A 189 -11.27 -2.06 -5.62
CA HIS A 189 -12.46 -2.68 -6.18
C HIS A 189 -12.04 -3.87 -7.04
N GLU A 190 -12.56 -5.07 -6.74
CA GLU A 190 -12.28 -6.30 -7.48
C GLU A 190 -13.56 -7.09 -7.74
N GLY A 191 -13.54 -7.95 -8.75
CA GLY A 191 -14.63 -8.87 -9.08
C GLY A 191 -15.67 -8.33 -10.04
N LEU A 192 -16.77 -9.07 -10.21
CA LEU A 192 -17.89 -8.76 -11.10
C LEU A 192 -17.43 -8.50 -12.55
N ASP A 193 -17.94 -7.41 -13.14
CA ASP A 193 -17.60 -6.98 -14.51
C ASP A 193 -16.13 -6.60 -14.70
N LEU A 194 -15.40 -6.31 -13.61
CA LEU A 194 -13.94 -6.06 -13.65
C LEU A 194 -13.13 -7.34 -13.93
N GLU A 195 -13.70 -8.54 -13.76
CA GLU A 195 -13.02 -9.80 -14.09
C GLU A 195 -12.77 -9.94 -15.61
N ASP A 196 -13.60 -9.31 -16.42
CA ASP A 196 -13.33 -9.17 -17.86
C ASP A 196 -12.51 -7.91 -18.11
N THR A 197 -11.26 -8.09 -18.52
CA THR A 197 -10.34 -6.97 -18.81
C THR A 197 -10.76 -6.12 -20.01
N GLY A 198 -11.74 -6.57 -20.81
CA GLY A 198 -12.33 -5.80 -21.91
C GLY A 198 -13.38 -4.78 -21.45
N ASN A 199 -13.83 -4.85 -20.19
CA ASN A 199 -14.80 -3.91 -19.67
C ASN A 199 -14.12 -2.67 -19.10
N GLU A 200 -14.66 -1.49 -19.42
CA GLU A 200 -14.28 -0.23 -18.80
C GLU A 200 -14.84 -0.17 -17.36
N PRO A 201 -14.05 0.27 -16.35
CA PRO A 201 -14.56 0.50 -15.02
C PRO A 201 -15.66 1.56 -15.00
N LEU A 202 -16.69 1.34 -14.21
CA LEU A 202 -17.90 2.18 -14.18
C LEU A 202 -17.68 3.46 -13.33
N TYR A 203 -16.66 4.25 -13.64
CA TYR A 203 -16.26 5.44 -12.86
C TYR A 203 -17.39 6.48 -12.67
N GLU A 204 -18.31 6.61 -13.62
CA GLU A 204 -19.44 7.56 -13.56
C GLU A 204 -20.68 6.97 -12.88
N LYS A 205 -20.68 5.66 -12.56
CA LYS A 205 -21.79 5.03 -11.87
C LYS A 205 -21.84 5.49 -10.41
N GLU A 206 -23.00 5.98 -9.99
CA GLU A 206 -23.22 6.38 -8.60
C GLU A 206 -22.86 5.25 -7.61
N GLY A 207 -22.04 5.57 -6.61
CA GLY A 207 -21.60 4.62 -5.58
C GLY A 207 -20.47 3.66 -6.02
N PHE A 208 -19.93 3.77 -7.26
CA PHE A 208 -18.75 3.01 -7.63
C PHE A 208 -17.51 3.60 -6.93
N LEU A 209 -17.20 4.89 -7.17
CA LEU A 209 -16.14 5.60 -6.47
C LEU A 209 -16.60 6.06 -5.08
N GLU A 210 -15.73 5.95 -4.08
CA GLU A 210 -16.00 6.37 -2.69
C GLU A 210 -15.05 7.47 -2.19
N LEU A 211 -13.81 7.51 -2.72
CA LEU A 211 -12.82 8.49 -2.29
C LEU A 211 -12.78 9.72 -3.19
N GLY A 212 -13.36 9.65 -4.37
CA GLY A 212 -13.31 10.74 -5.32
C GLY A 212 -14.40 10.70 -6.39
N VAL A 213 -14.15 11.44 -7.46
CA VAL A 213 -15.00 11.52 -8.64
C VAL A 213 -14.21 11.15 -9.88
N SER A 214 -14.89 10.81 -10.98
CA SER A 214 -14.20 10.60 -12.25
C SER A 214 -13.58 11.91 -12.77
N PRO A 215 -12.55 11.84 -13.61
CA PRO A 215 -11.99 13.05 -14.26
C PRO A 215 -13.00 13.88 -15.03
N LEU A 216 -14.05 13.26 -15.57
CA LEU A 216 -15.13 13.96 -16.27
C LEU A 216 -15.98 14.81 -15.31
N GLN A 217 -16.21 14.34 -14.11
CA GLN A 217 -16.99 15.02 -13.07
C GLN A 217 -16.17 16.03 -12.26
N ALA A 218 -14.83 15.97 -12.35
CA ALA A 218 -13.93 16.87 -11.64
C ALA A 218 -14.06 18.33 -12.13
N PRO A 219 -13.74 19.34 -11.29
CA PRO A 219 -13.88 20.76 -11.63
C PRO A 219 -13.12 21.19 -12.89
N ASP A 220 -13.68 22.15 -13.63
CA ASP A 220 -13.03 22.78 -14.78
C ASP A 220 -11.98 23.84 -14.40
N LYS A 221 -11.75 24.04 -13.10
CA LYS A 221 -10.70 24.91 -12.58
C LYS A 221 -9.66 24.08 -11.83
N PRO A 222 -8.36 24.31 -12.06
CA PRO A 222 -7.33 23.60 -11.35
C PRO A 222 -7.29 23.97 -9.88
N THR A 223 -6.98 23.00 -9.02
CA THR A 223 -6.68 23.20 -7.60
C THR A 223 -5.16 23.15 -7.41
N TYR A 224 -4.62 24.09 -6.63
CA TYR A 224 -3.21 24.09 -6.29
C TYR A 224 -3.03 23.61 -4.86
N VAL A 225 -2.02 22.79 -4.64
CA VAL A 225 -1.58 22.34 -3.31
C VAL A 225 -0.08 22.57 -3.18
N THR A 226 0.36 22.96 -1.98
CA THR A 226 1.77 23.14 -1.67
C THR A 226 2.15 22.22 -0.52
N LEU A 227 3.07 21.29 -0.78
CA LEU A 227 3.60 20.35 0.20
C LEU A 227 4.99 20.75 0.64
N GLU A 228 5.28 20.58 1.93
CA GLU A 228 6.63 20.73 2.48
C GLU A 228 7.10 19.38 3.03
N PHE A 229 8.37 19.07 2.76
CA PHE A 229 9.01 17.83 3.18
C PHE A 229 10.25 18.13 4.01
N GLU A 230 10.48 17.33 5.04
CA GLU A 230 11.71 17.26 5.81
C GLU A 230 12.24 15.82 5.77
N GLN A 231 13.45 15.63 5.24
CA GLN A 231 14.09 14.30 5.09
C GLN A 231 13.17 13.25 4.43
N GLY A 232 12.49 13.67 3.38
CA GLY A 232 11.55 12.83 2.62
C GLY A 232 10.18 12.59 3.28
N LYS A 233 9.94 13.07 4.50
CA LYS A 233 8.64 12.97 5.19
C LYS A 233 7.82 14.25 4.94
N PRO A 234 6.54 14.17 4.57
CA PRO A 234 5.69 15.34 4.45
C PRO A 234 5.38 15.90 5.84
N VAL A 235 5.53 17.23 6.02
CA VAL A 235 5.41 17.92 7.31
C VAL A 235 4.46 19.11 7.29
N ALA A 236 4.09 19.63 6.10
CA ALA A 236 3.10 20.70 5.99
C ALA A 236 2.34 20.62 4.66
N LEU A 237 1.11 21.10 4.68
CA LEU A 237 0.24 21.28 3.51
C LEU A 237 -0.27 22.72 3.52
N ASP A 238 -0.07 23.45 2.40
CA ASP A 238 -0.48 24.85 2.20
C ASP A 238 -0.01 25.78 3.34
N GLY A 239 1.23 25.56 3.82
CA GLY A 239 1.86 26.33 4.89
C GLY A 239 1.41 25.96 6.30
N LYS A 240 0.49 25.00 6.46
CA LYS A 240 0.05 24.52 7.77
C LYS A 240 0.82 23.24 8.13
N LYS A 241 1.54 23.26 9.25
CA LYS A 241 2.18 22.07 9.82
C LYS A 241 1.13 21.06 10.25
N MET A 242 1.32 19.82 9.83
CA MET A 242 0.40 18.71 10.05
C MET A 242 1.19 17.39 10.16
N SER A 243 0.62 16.39 10.85
CA SER A 243 1.15 15.02 10.81
C SER A 243 1.03 14.42 9.40
N ALA A 244 1.84 13.43 9.08
CA ALA A 244 1.74 12.74 7.79
C ALA A 244 0.34 12.14 7.58
N LYS A 245 -0.28 11.59 8.64
CA LYS A 245 -1.67 11.11 8.61
C LYS A 245 -2.67 12.20 8.20
N GLU A 246 -2.61 13.35 8.84
CA GLU A 246 -3.51 14.47 8.52
C GLU A 246 -3.29 14.98 7.09
N ILE A 247 -2.04 15.01 6.61
CA ILE A 247 -1.71 15.38 5.23
C ILE A 247 -2.33 14.37 4.25
N ILE A 248 -2.17 13.07 4.48
CA ILE A 248 -2.77 12.04 3.63
C ILE A 248 -4.28 12.19 3.56
N LEU A 249 -4.95 12.36 4.69
CA LEU A 249 -6.41 12.56 4.74
C LEU A 249 -6.86 13.80 3.96
N ALA A 250 -6.13 14.91 4.12
CA ALA A 250 -6.41 16.15 3.38
C ALA A 250 -6.18 15.97 1.87
N LEU A 251 -5.11 15.26 1.49
CA LEU A 251 -4.80 14.97 0.09
C LEU A 251 -5.76 13.96 -0.54
N ASN A 252 -6.25 12.98 0.22
CA ASN A 252 -7.32 12.09 -0.24
C ASN A 252 -8.56 12.88 -0.63
N LYS A 253 -8.95 13.84 0.21
CA LYS A 253 -10.09 14.70 -0.06
C LYS A 253 -9.87 15.58 -1.30
N VAL A 254 -8.85 16.41 -1.31
CA VAL A 254 -8.62 17.36 -2.41
C VAL A 254 -8.27 16.63 -3.71
N GLY A 255 -7.52 15.54 -3.65
CA GLY A 255 -7.18 14.70 -4.80
C GLY A 255 -8.41 14.02 -5.38
N GLY A 256 -9.23 13.41 -4.53
CA GLY A 256 -10.48 12.78 -4.93
C GLY A 256 -11.44 13.75 -5.60
N GLU A 257 -11.64 14.95 -5.04
CA GLU A 257 -12.44 16.02 -5.64
C GLU A 257 -11.95 16.45 -7.05
N ASN A 258 -10.67 16.24 -7.35
CA ASN A 258 -10.05 16.55 -8.64
C ASN A 258 -9.86 15.33 -9.56
N GLY A 259 -10.44 14.18 -9.22
CA GLY A 259 -10.38 12.95 -10.02
C GLY A 259 -9.00 12.29 -10.03
N ILE A 260 -8.13 12.57 -9.04
CA ILE A 260 -6.79 12.02 -8.94
C ILE A 260 -6.82 10.60 -8.34
N GLY A 261 -5.90 9.75 -8.78
CA GLY A 261 -5.57 8.50 -8.13
C GLY A 261 -6.45 7.32 -8.52
N LEU A 262 -7.06 7.35 -9.69
CA LEU A 262 -7.76 6.20 -10.26
C LEU A 262 -6.75 5.34 -11.03
N LEU A 263 -6.57 4.10 -10.59
CA LEU A 263 -5.65 3.14 -11.20
C LEU A 263 -6.40 1.86 -11.55
N ASP A 264 -6.32 1.43 -12.80
CA ASP A 264 -6.85 0.15 -13.28
C ASP A 264 -5.67 -0.74 -13.63
N ILE A 265 -5.44 -1.78 -12.85
CA ILE A 265 -4.19 -2.57 -12.89
C ILE A 265 -4.50 -4.04 -13.03
N VAL A 266 -3.77 -4.72 -13.93
CA VAL A 266 -3.68 -6.18 -13.98
C VAL A 266 -2.34 -6.58 -13.38
N GLU A 267 -2.35 -7.00 -12.13
CA GLU A 267 -1.16 -7.34 -11.35
C GLU A 267 -0.86 -8.85 -11.32
N ASN A 268 0.39 -9.20 -11.06
CA ASN A 268 0.81 -10.58 -10.85
C ASN A 268 0.74 -10.94 -9.38
N ARG A 269 -0.23 -11.75 -8.96
CA ARG A 269 -0.32 -12.22 -7.57
C ARG A 269 0.82 -13.16 -7.21
N LEU A 270 1.28 -13.10 -5.97
CA LEU A 270 2.29 -14.01 -5.41
C LEU A 270 1.92 -15.49 -5.57
N VAL A 271 0.64 -15.81 -5.50
CA VAL A 271 0.10 -17.16 -5.68
C VAL A 271 0.05 -17.62 -7.15
N GLY A 272 0.60 -16.85 -8.09
CA GLY A 272 0.90 -17.25 -9.45
C GLY A 272 -0.13 -16.89 -10.52
N MET A 273 -1.25 -16.26 -10.16
CA MET A 273 -2.26 -15.80 -11.13
C MET A 273 -2.20 -14.30 -11.35
N LYS A 274 -2.70 -13.82 -12.48
CA LYS A 274 -3.01 -12.40 -12.70
C LYS A 274 -4.37 -12.06 -12.10
N CYS A 275 -4.49 -10.83 -11.57
CA CYS A 275 -5.74 -10.31 -11.06
C CYS A 275 -5.88 -8.85 -11.45
N ARG A 276 -7.08 -8.41 -11.81
CA ARG A 276 -7.39 -7.01 -12.06
C ARG A 276 -8.00 -6.38 -10.82
N GLY A 277 -7.50 -5.22 -10.45
CA GLY A 277 -8.05 -4.37 -9.42
C GLY A 277 -8.14 -2.92 -9.90
N VAL A 278 -9.21 -2.23 -9.51
CA VAL A 278 -9.34 -0.78 -9.67
C VAL A 278 -9.14 -0.15 -8.30
N TYR A 279 -8.26 0.83 -8.23
CA TYR A 279 -7.84 1.47 -6.99
C TYR A 279 -8.15 2.95 -6.99
N GLU A 280 -8.60 3.46 -5.85
CA GLU A 280 -8.68 4.88 -5.54
C GLU A 280 -7.57 5.21 -4.55
N THR A 281 -6.54 5.95 -4.97
CA THR A 281 -5.40 6.33 -4.13
C THR A 281 -5.00 7.80 -4.29
N PRO A 282 -5.94 8.75 -4.11
CA PRO A 282 -5.70 10.15 -4.47
C PRO A 282 -4.55 10.80 -3.73
N GLY A 283 -4.48 10.66 -2.41
CA GLY A 283 -3.39 11.22 -1.60
C GLY A 283 -2.06 10.54 -1.86
N GLY A 284 -2.09 9.23 -2.11
CA GLY A 284 -0.90 8.44 -2.44
C GLY A 284 -0.24 8.93 -3.72
N GLU A 285 -0.99 9.06 -4.81
CA GLU A 285 -0.45 9.54 -6.08
C GLU A 285 0.12 10.97 -5.97
N ILE A 286 -0.56 11.87 -5.24
CA ILE A 286 -0.06 13.23 -5.02
C ILE A 286 1.26 13.22 -4.26
N LEU A 287 1.37 12.42 -3.17
CA LEU A 287 2.60 12.34 -2.39
C LEU A 287 3.75 11.73 -3.17
N TYR A 288 3.52 10.64 -3.92
CA TYR A 288 4.55 10.04 -4.77
C TYR A 288 5.05 11.01 -5.84
N ALA A 289 4.15 11.73 -6.52
CA ALA A 289 4.52 12.73 -7.50
C ALA A 289 5.35 13.89 -6.88
N ALA A 290 4.90 14.40 -5.73
CA ALA A 290 5.59 15.47 -5.02
C ALA A 290 6.99 15.03 -4.56
N HIS A 291 7.07 13.89 -3.86
CA HIS A 291 8.31 13.35 -3.32
C HIS A 291 9.34 13.07 -4.43
N SER A 292 8.91 12.37 -5.50
CA SER A 292 9.76 12.09 -6.66
C SER A 292 10.30 13.37 -7.31
N TYR A 293 9.48 14.43 -7.39
CA TYR A 293 9.95 15.70 -7.94
C TYR A 293 10.98 16.38 -7.05
N LEU A 294 10.82 16.33 -5.73
CA LEU A 294 11.80 16.89 -4.79
C LEU A 294 13.14 16.13 -4.89
N GLU A 295 13.11 14.81 -5.00
CA GLU A 295 14.30 13.99 -5.19
C GLU A 295 15.12 14.40 -6.43
N THR A 296 14.47 14.82 -7.53
CA THR A 296 15.19 15.28 -8.71
C THR A 296 16.02 16.55 -8.48
N LEU A 297 15.70 17.33 -7.45
CA LEU A 297 16.49 18.50 -7.05
C LEU A 297 17.62 18.15 -6.07
N CYS A 298 17.37 17.21 -5.15
CA CYS A 298 18.21 16.99 -3.97
C CYS A 298 19.18 15.81 -4.11
N LEU A 299 18.93 14.86 -5.02
CA LEU A 299 19.77 13.67 -5.19
C LEU A 299 20.67 13.81 -6.41
N ASP A 300 21.94 13.37 -6.25
CA ASP A 300 22.84 13.18 -7.37
C ASP A 300 22.37 12.03 -8.29
N LYS A 301 22.86 12.03 -9.51
CA LYS A 301 22.50 11.05 -10.55
C LYS A 301 22.63 9.59 -10.07
N TYR A 302 23.75 9.23 -9.46
CA TYR A 302 24.04 7.84 -9.12
C TYR A 302 23.19 7.35 -7.94
N THR A 303 23.00 8.18 -6.93
CA THR A 303 22.14 7.91 -5.79
C THR A 303 20.68 7.75 -6.25
N MET A 304 20.18 8.68 -7.08
CA MET A 304 18.82 8.62 -7.60
C MET A 304 18.56 7.35 -8.42
N HIS A 305 19.46 7.03 -9.39
CA HIS A 305 19.30 5.86 -10.23
C HIS A 305 19.37 4.56 -9.43
N LYS A 306 20.31 4.45 -8.46
CA LYS A 306 20.39 3.27 -7.60
C LYS A 306 19.15 3.11 -6.71
N LYS A 307 18.62 4.20 -6.16
CA LYS A 307 17.39 4.18 -5.40
C LYS A 307 16.20 3.70 -6.25
N GLN A 308 16.07 4.19 -7.50
CA GLN A 308 15.02 3.75 -8.43
C GLN A 308 15.14 2.25 -8.76
N GLU A 309 16.34 1.74 -8.98
CA GLU A 309 16.60 0.31 -9.20
C GLU A 309 16.16 -0.53 -7.98
N LEU A 310 16.52 -0.10 -6.77
CA LEU A 310 16.20 -0.79 -5.53
C LEU A 310 14.76 -0.64 -5.09
N SER A 311 14.04 0.38 -5.57
CA SER A 311 12.61 0.57 -5.26
C SER A 311 11.74 -0.59 -5.74
N VAL A 312 12.10 -1.23 -6.85
CA VAL A 312 11.40 -2.41 -7.37
C VAL A 312 11.57 -3.59 -6.41
N CYS A 313 12.80 -3.84 -5.94
CA CYS A 313 13.06 -4.88 -4.96
C CYS A 313 12.31 -4.61 -3.63
N PHE A 314 12.30 -3.34 -3.18
CA PHE A 314 11.55 -2.95 -2.00
C PHE A 314 10.05 -3.23 -2.18
N ALA A 315 9.48 -2.86 -3.33
CA ALA A 315 8.08 -3.09 -3.65
C ALA A 315 7.71 -4.58 -3.65
N GLU A 316 8.56 -5.44 -4.24
CA GLU A 316 8.35 -6.89 -4.24
C GLU A 316 8.35 -7.47 -2.81
N LEU A 317 9.29 -7.05 -1.96
CA LEU A 317 9.34 -7.52 -0.58
C LEU A 317 8.06 -7.13 0.18
N VAL A 318 7.57 -5.91 0.00
CA VAL A 318 6.32 -5.44 0.62
C VAL A 318 5.12 -6.21 0.06
N TYR A 319 5.02 -6.33 -1.25
CA TYR A 319 3.93 -7.05 -1.93
C TYR A 319 3.84 -8.51 -1.48
N ASN A 320 5.00 -9.15 -1.33
CA ASN A 320 5.15 -10.55 -0.94
C ASN A 320 5.01 -10.78 0.58
N GLY A 321 4.68 -9.76 1.38
CA GLY A 321 4.53 -9.90 2.84
C GLY A 321 5.85 -10.06 3.59
N GLN A 322 6.97 -9.74 2.99
CA GLN A 322 8.33 -9.87 3.54
C GLN A 322 8.79 -8.60 4.29
N TRP A 323 7.84 -7.90 4.93
CA TRP A 323 8.12 -6.65 5.66
C TRP A 323 9.20 -6.83 6.74
N PHE A 324 9.14 -7.93 7.51
CA PHE A 324 10.04 -8.19 8.62
C PHE A 324 11.21 -9.10 8.21
N THR A 325 11.91 -8.72 7.14
CA THR A 325 13.09 -9.44 6.66
C THR A 325 14.33 -8.54 6.69
N PRO A 326 15.55 -9.11 6.93
CA PRO A 326 16.78 -8.33 6.95
C PRO A 326 17.02 -7.54 5.66
N LEU A 327 16.62 -8.08 4.50
CA LEU A 327 16.79 -7.38 3.22
C LEU A 327 15.93 -6.11 3.16
N ARG A 328 14.64 -6.20 3.55
CA ARG A 328 13.78 -5.01 3.60
C ARG A 328 14.33 -3.95 4.57
N GLU A 329 14.83 -4.37 5.73
CA GLU A 329 15.43 -3.46 6.72
C GLU A 329 16.70 -2.78 6.18
N ALA A 330 17.57 -3.53 5.49
CA ALA A 330 18.75 -2.98 4.86
C ALA A 330 18.40 -1.98 3.75
N LEU A 331 17.35 -2.26 2.94
CA LEU A 331 16.87 -1.34 1.93
C LEU A 331 16.25 -0.09 2.56
N SER A 332 15.53 -0.20 3.68
CA SER A 332 15.02 0.96 4.41
C SER A 332 16.15 1.86 4.92
N ALA A 333 17.20 1.28 5.49
CA ALA A 333 18.37 2.04 5.95
C ALA A 333 19.08 2.76 4.78
N PHE A 334 19.19 2.09 3.62
CA PHE A 334 19.70 2.73 2.41
C PHE A 334 18.81 3.90 1.97
N VAL A 335 17.49 3.67 1.92
CA VAL A 335 16.53 4.72 1.55
C VAL A 335 16.63 5.89 2.51
N ASP A 336 16.57 5.67 3.83
CA ASP A 336 16.65 6.72 4.83
C ASP A 336 17.93 7.57 4.68
N LYS A 337 19.06 6.92 4.39
CA LYS A 337 20.32 7.64 4.12
C LYS A 337 20.21 8.55 2.88
N THR A 338 19.51 8.11 1.83
CA THR A 338 19.31 8.96 0.64
C THR A 338 18.40 10.17 0.90
N GLN A 339 17.57 10.10 1.93
CA GLN A 339 16.55 11.12 2.22
C GLN A 339 17.05 12.28 3.10
N GLU A 340 18.24 12.19 3.71
CA GLU A 340 18.73 13.20 4.65
C GLU A 340 18.65 14.65 4.11
N ASN A 341 18.87 14.84 2.81
CA ASN A 341 18.80 16.14 2.14
C ASN A 341 17.51 16.34 1.31
N VAL A 342 16.58 15.39 1.29
CA VAL A 342 15.32 15.52 0.56
C VAL A 342 14.35 16.38 1.39
N THR A 343 14.66 17.67 1.45
CA THR A 343 13.95 18.67 2.23
C THR A 343 13.64 19.87 1.35
N GLY A 344 12.38 20.31 1.36
CA GLY A 344 11.98 21.43 0.52
C GLY A 344 10.47 21.54 0.38
N LYS A 345 10.07 22.40 -0.54
CA LYS A 345 8.69 22.79 -0.80
C LYS A 345 8.34 22.60 -2.25
N LEU A 346 7.15 22.04 -2.52
CA LEU A 346 6.63 21.82 -3.86
C LEU A 346 5.22 22.32 -4.01
N ARG A 347 4.94 22.93 -5.15
CA ARG A 347 3.60 23.28 -5.57
C ARG A 347 3.17 22.39 -6.73
N LEU A 348 2.01 21.79 -6.59
CA LEU A 348 1.37 20.96 -7.61
C LEU A 348 0.05 21.60 -8.05
N LYS A 349 -0.31 21.36 -9.30
CA LYS A 349 -1.60 21.73 -9.87
C LYS A 349 -2.35 20.45 -10.20
N LEU A 350 -3.51 20.25 -9.55
CA LEU A 350 -4.41 19.13 -9.73
C LEU A 350 -5.52 19.54 -10.72
N TYR A 351 -5.70 18.77 -11.77
CA TYR A 351 -6.71 19.09 -12.77
C TYR A 351 -7.17 17.86 -13.52
N LYS A 352 -8.43 17.50 -13.37
CA LYS A 352 -9.10 16.43 -14.13
C LYS A 352 -8.25 15.15 -14.20
N GLY A 353 -7.92 14.59 -13.04
CA GLY A 353 -7.15 13.35 -12.93
C GLY A 353 -5.65 13.50 -13.11
N ASN A 354 -5.15 14.71 -13.43
CA ASN A 354 -3.73 14.95 -13.69
C ASN A 354 -3.06 15.71 -12.53
N ILE A 355 -1.82 15.31 -12.25
CA ILE A 355 -0.92 15.97 -11.29
C ILE A 355 0.16 16.69 -12.11
N ILE A 356 0.17 18.01 -12.08
CA ILE A 356 1.08 18.85 -12.87
C ILE A 356 2.02 19.59 -11.94
N LYS A 357 3.32 19.50 -12.18
CA LYS A 357 4.35 20.20 -11.42
C LYS A 357 4.23 21.72 -11.65
N ALA A 358 4.16 22.50 -10.57
CA ALA A 358 3.93 23.95 -10.62
C ALA A 358 5.00 24.79 -9.89
N GLY A 359 6.05 24.14 -9.39
CA GLY A 359 7.20 24.78 -8.77
C GLY A 359 7.80 23.93 -7.65
N ALA A 360 9.10 24.10 -7.40
CA ALA A 360 9.81 23.42 -6.33
C ALA A 360 10.94 24.30 -5.79
N TRP A 361 11.20 24.22 -4.49
CA TRP A 361 12.22 25.01 -3.78
C TRP A 361 12.88 24.10 -2.73
N SER A 362 14.20 24.12 -2.69
CA SER A 362 14.99 23.39 -1.68
C SER A 362 16.32 24.09 -1.45
N ASP A 363 16.71 24.24 -0.19
CA ASP A 363 18.05 24.72 0.18
C ASP A 363 19.11 23.65 -0.07
N TYR A 364 18.70 22.40 -0.32
CA TYR A 364 19.58 21.29 -0.66
C TYR A 364 19.59 20.99 -2.16
N SER A 365 19.08 21.90 -3.00
CA SER A 365 19.02 21.73 -4.45
C SER A 365 20.43 21.62 -5.03
N LEU A 366 20.65 20.60 -5.83
CA LEU A 366 21.85 20.43 -6.66
C LEU A 366 21.71 21.15 -8.02
N TYR A 367 20.52 21.69 -8.32
CA TYR A 367 20.30 22.51 -9.51
C TYR A 367 20.83 23.92 -9.26
N SER A 368 21.80 24.35 -10.04
CA SER A 368 22.36 25.71 -10.03
C SER A 368 21.91 26.44 -11.30
N GLU A 369 21.11 27.50 -11.15
CA GLU A 369 20.69 28.34 -12.27
C GLU A 369 21.89 28.95 -13.01
N GLU A 370 22.93 29.35 -12.26
CA GLU A 370 24.15 29.95 -12.81
C GLU A 370 24.89 28.97 -13.75
N ILE A 371 24.99 27.69 -13.37
CA ILE A 371 25.66 26.65 -14.18
C ILE A 371 24.75 26.17 -15.32
N ALA A 372 23.43 26.05 -15.06
CA ALA A 372 22.49 25.45 -15.99
C ALA A 372 21.91 26.45 -17.03
N THR A 373 22.28 27.72 -16.94
CA THR A 373 21.78 28.75 -17.85
C THR A 373 22.18 28.49 -19.31
N PHE A 374 21.27 28.81 -20.27
CA PHE A 374 21.58 28.89 -21.69
C PHE A 374 22.09 30.27 -22.09
N GLY A 375 22.12 31.22 -21.14
CA GLY A 375 22.71 32.53 -21.32
C GLY A 375 24.21 32.53 -21.16
N GLU A 376 24.80 33.73 -21.00
CA GLU A 376 26.21 33.89 -20.69
C GLU A 376 26.48 33.48 -19.23
N ASP A 377 27.47 32.59 -19.02
CA ASP A 377 27.93 32.21 -17.71
C ASP A 377 29.45 32.34 -17.59
N HIS A 378 29.96 32.46 -16.37
CA HIS A 378 31.39 32.62 -16.08
C HIS A 378 31.93 31.50 -15.17
N VAL A 379 31.13 30.51 -14.84
CA VAL A 379 31.46 29.45 -13.86
C VAL A 379 31.75 28.10 -14.53
N TYR A 380 31.18 27.85 -15.71
CA TYR A 380 31.33 26.59 -16.43
C TYR A 380 32.28 26.73 -17.63
N ASN A 381 33.38 25.99 -17.61
CA ASN A 381 34.30 25.95 -18.73
C ASN A 381 33.87 24.91 -19.79
N GLN A 382 33.22 25.33 -20.84
CA GLN A 382 32.76 24.42 -21.91
C GLN A 382 33.90 23.67 -22.61
N GLY A 383 35.17 24.21 -22.56
CA GLY A 383 36.34 23.55 -23.13
C GLY A 383 36.70 22.22 -22.49
N ASP A 384 36.36 22.01 -21.21
CA ASP A 384 36.64 20.79 -20.47
C ASP A 384 35.90 19.58 -21.02
N ALA A 385 34.74 19.81 -21.68
CA ALA A 385 33.97 18.77 -22.34
C ALA A 385 34.75 18.02 -23.42
N THR A 386 35.69 18.69 -24.13
CA THR A 386 36.52 18.07 -25.19
C THR A 386 37.38 16.95 -24.61
N GLY A 387 38.09 17.21 -23.51
CA GLY A 387 38.93 16.20 -22.82
C GLY A 387 38.12 15.03 -22.29
N PHE A 388 36.99 15.32 -21.65
CA PHE A 388 36.08 14.30 -21.14
C PHE A 388 35.54 13.40 -22.27
N ILE A 389 35.01 14.00 -23.37
CA ILE A 389 34.43 13.25 -24.48
C ILE A 389 35.50 12.37 -25.19
N ASN A 390 36.73 12.86 -25.33
CA ASN A 390 37.80 12.09 -25.94
C ASN A 390 38.13 10.82 -25.14
N LEU A 391 38.20 10.93 -23.82
CA LEU A 391 38.48 9.79 -22.96
C LEU A 391 37.28 8.85 -22.81
N PHE A 392 36.11 9.40 -22.58
CA PHE A 392 34.87 8.62 -22.43
C PHE A 392 34.46 7.91 -23.71
N GLY A 393 34.69 8.54 -24.86
CA GLY A 393 34.40 7.98 -26.17
C GLY A 393 35.48 7.06 -26.76
N LEU A 394 36.66 6.94 -26.09
CA LEU A 394 37.78 6.13 -26.59
C LEU A 394 37.41 4.66 -26.86
N PRO A 395 36.67 3.94 -25.98
CA PRO A 395 36.26 2.57 -26.25
C PRO A 395 35.39 2.46 -27.51
N ILE A 396 34.49 3.41 -27.72
CA ILE A 396 33.60 3.46 -28.89
C ILE A 396 34.42 3.64 -30.16
N LYS A 397 35.39 4.58 -30.14
CA LYS A 397 36.31 4.84 -31.27
C LYS A 397 37.10 3.60 -31.63
N VAL A 398 37.69 2.93 -30.59
CA VAL A 398 38.49 1.70 -30.82
C VAL A 398 37.62 0.58 -31.38
N GLN A 399 36.40 0.42 -30.86
CA GLN A 399 35.44 -0.59 -31.38
C GLN A 399 35.08 -0.32 -32.87
N ALA A 400 34.85 0.93 -33.22
CA ALA A 400 34.59 1.31 -34.61
C ALA A 400 35.76 0.98 -35.56
N GLN A 401 37.01 1.30 -35.12
CA GLN A 401 38.24 0.98 -35.88
C GLN A 401 38.43 -0.55 -36.04
N VAL A 402 38.11 -1.35 -35.02
CA VAL A 402 38.18 -2.80 -35.11
C VAL A 402 37.12 -3.34 -36.05
N ASN A 403 35.89 -2.81 -36.03
CA ASN A 403 34.82 -3.20 -36.95
C ASN A 403 35.19 -2.87 -38.41
N GLU A 404 35.64 -1.66 -38.67
CA GLU A 404 36.08 -1.22 -40.01
C GLU A 404 37.22 -2.13 -40.54
N LYS A 405 38.24 -2.43 -39.71
CA LYS A 405 39.31 -3.33 -40.07
C LYS A 405 38.86 -4.74 -40.47
N ASN A 406 37.73 -5.21 -39.90
CA ASN A 406 37.19 -6.53 -40.14
C ASN A 406 36.01 -6.52 -41.11
N GLY A 407 35.75 -5.41 -41.82
CA GLY A 407 34.71 -5.29 -42.84
C GLY A 407 33.29 -5.37 -42.30
N LYS A 408 33.09 -4.93 -41.05
CA LYS A 408 31.78 -4.86 -40.41
C LYS A 408 31.23 -3.44 -40.39
#